data_3f09dc57c0bb01b6a454e7c4d8a464c2
#
_entry.id   3f09dc57c0bb01b6a454e7c4d8a464c2
#
_cell.length_a   1.000
_cell.length_b   1.000
_cell.length_c   1.000
_cell.angle_alpha   90.00
_cell.angle_beta   90.00
_cell.angle_gamma   90.00
#
_symmetry.space_group_name_H-M   'P 1'
#
loop_
_entity.id
_entity.type
_entity.pdbx_description
1 polymer ?
#
loop_
_entity_poly.entity_id
_entity_poly.type
_entity_poly.pdbx_seq_one_letter_code
_entity_poly.pdbx_strand_id
1 'polypeptide(L)'
;DIREAYEEIGELKEAGQLFTEDIYEPYIDNFKDRPTVVKALCLHIAHDCNLACKYCFAEEGEYHGRRALMSFEVGKKALDFLVANSGSRRNLEVDFFGGEPTMNFEVVKQLVEYGRSIEEANNKKFRFTLTTNGVLLNDEILDFANKEMSNIVLSIDGRKEVNDLMRPTRNNHGSSYDIIMPKFKKVAESRNQMNYYVRGTFTHNNLDFSKDVLHLADEGFEQISVEPVVAQPTDSYAIREEDIPVLCEQYDILAKEIIKRKKAGKGFNFFHFMIDING
;
A
#
# COMPACT_ATOMS: atom_id res chain seq x y z
N ASP A 1 38.44 1.01 -12.79
CA ASP A 1 39.24 1.70 -13.83
C ASP A 1 38.58 1.47 -15.20
N ILE A 2 38.71 2.44 -16.14
CA ILE A 2 38.08 2.34 -17.48
C ILE A 2 38.60 1.10 -18.23
N ARG A 3 39.88 0.76 -18.08
CA ARG A 3 40.47 -0.42 -18.73
C ARG A 3 39.86 -1.73 -18.17
N GLU A 4 39.71 -1.81 -16.86
CA GLU A 4 39.13 -2.94 -16.17
C GLU A 4 37.67 -3.15 -16.61
N ALA A 5 36.90 -2.06 -16.74
CA ALA A 5 35.53 -2.12 -17.27
C ALA A 5 35.47 -2.60 -18.73
N TYR A 6 36.45 -2.19 -19.59
CA TYR A 6 36.56 -2.71 -20.96
C TYR A 6 36.91 -4.19 -21.01
N GLU A 7 37.80 -4.65 -20.14
CA GLU A 7 38.17 -6.08 -20.04
C GLU A 7 36.96 -6.91 -19.58
N GLU A 8 36.22 -6.47 -18.55
CA GLU A 8 35.01 -7.12 -18.07
C GLU A 8 33.90 -7.21 -19.13
N ILE A 9 33.67 -6.11 -19.88
CA ILE A 9 32.74 -6.09 -21.02
C ILE A 9 33.17 -7.09 -22.09
N GLY A 10 34.50 -7.19 -22.36
CA GLY A 10 35.06 -8.13 -23.31
C GLY A 10 34.78 -9.59 -22.88
N GLU A 11 35.05 -9.94 -21.64
CA GLU A 11 34.81 -11.27 -21.08
C GLU A 11 33.31 -11.64 -21.12
N LEU A 12 32.42 -10.72 -20.75
CA LEU A 12 30.97 -10.95 -20.80
C LEU A 12 30.46 -11.16 -22.22
N LYS A 13 31.06 -10.45 -23.20
CA LYS A 13 30.73 -10.62 -24.62
C LYS A 13 31.21 -11.97 -25.16
N GLU A 14 32.45 -12.41 -24.83
CA GLU A 14 32.99 -13.67 -25.22
C GLU A 14 32.24 -14.86 -24.56
N ALA A 15 31.78 -14.68 -23.33
CA ALA A 15 30.94 -15.64 -22.61
C ALA A 15 29.48 -15.69 -23.13
N GLY A 16 29.11 -14.85 -24.12
CA GLY A 16 27.74 -14.77 -24.64
C GLY A 16 26.71 -14.24 -23.66
N GLN A 17 27.15 -13.48 -22.66
CA GLN A 17 26.29 -12.87 -21.63
C GLN A 17 25.92 -11.42 -21.94
N LEU A 18 26.62 -10.80 -22.93
CA LEU A 18 26.37 -9.44 -23.40
C LEU A 18 26.18 -9.45 -24.92
N PHE A 19 25.23 -8.63 -25.39
CA PHE A 19 24.85 -8.52 -26.81
C PHE A 19 24.40 -9.87 -27.41
N THR A 20 23.73 -10.70 -26.61
CA THR A 20 23.11 -11.93 -27.07
C THR A 20 22.01 -11.65 -28.09
N GLU A 21 21.73 -12.62 -28.94
CA GLU A 21 20.56 -12.57 -29.83
C GLU A 21 19.28 -12.42 -29.00
N ASP A 22 18.39 -11.51 -29.38
CA ASP A 22 17.09 -11.35 -28.74
C ASP A 22 16.17 -12.49 -29.19
N ILE A 23 16.16 -13.56 -28.41
CA ILE A 23 15.29 -14.72 -28.65
C ILE A 23 13.79 -14.40 -28.52
N TYR A 24 13.43 -13.22 -27.99
CA TYR A 24 12.06 -12.76 -27.82
C TYR A 24 11.59 -11.86 -28.96
N GLU A 25 12.50 -11.34 -29.81
CA GLU A 25 12.15 -10.48 -30.95
C GLU A 25 11.03 -11.07 -31.82
N PRO A 26 11.03 -12.41 -32.19
CA PRO A 26 9.95 -13.00 -32.98
C PRO A 26 8.59 -12.99 -32.28
N TYR A 27 8.56 -12.78 -30.96
CA TYR A 27 7.33 -12.80 -30.16
C TYR A 27 6.81 -11.40 -29.81
N ILE A 28 7.50 -10.32 -30.24
CA ILE A 28 7.13 -8.93 -29.94
C ILE A 28 5.71 -8.60 -30.39
N ASP A 29 5.30 -9.08 -31.57
CA ASP A 29 3.95 -8.84 -32.10
C ASP A 29 2.86 -9.53 -31.25
N ASN A 30 3.16 -10.70 -30.65
CA ASN A 30 2.26 -11.34 -29.71
C ASN A 30 1.99 -10.52 -28.45
N PHE A 31 2.92 -9.65 -28.04
CA PHE A 31 2.73 -8.74 -26.93
C PHE A 31 1.86 -7.55 -27.30
N LYS A 32 1.94 -7.06 -28.55
CA LYS A 32 1.11 -5.97 -29.06
C LYS A 32 -0.36 -6.38 -29.18
N ASP A 33 -0.60 -7.64 -29.55
CA ASP A 33 -1.95 -8.19 -29.81
C ASP A 33 -2.59 -8.81 -28.56
N ARG A 34 -1.94 -8.77 -27.39
CA ARG A 34 -2.53 -9.30 -26.16
C ARG A 34 -3.77 -8.48 -25.79
N PRO A 35 -4.93 -9.13 -25.61
CA PRO A 35 -6.10 -8.43 -25.14
C PRO A 35 -5.83 -7.84 -23.76
N THR A 36 -6.06 -6.54 -23.61
CA THR A 36 -5.96 -5.88 -22.32
C THR A 36 -7.09 -6.35 -21.43
N VAL A 37 -6.77 -7.07 -20.36
CA VAL A 37 -7.75 -7.51 -19.36
C VAL A 37 -7.58 -6.72 -18.08
N VAL A 38 -8.69 -6.22 -17.55
CA VAL A 38 -8.71 -5.50 -16.28
C VAL A 38 -8.69 -6.52 -15.13
N LYS A 39 -7.73 -6.38 -14.20
CA LYS A 39 -7.59 -7.25 -13.05
C LYS A 39 -8.16 -6.63 -11.78
N ALA A 40 -7.98 -5.33 -11.64
CA ALA A 40 -8.20 -4.63 -10.38
C ALA A 40 -8.79 -3.24 -10.61
N LEU A 41 -9.53 -2.75 -9.64
CA LEU A 41 -9.99 -1.36 -9.53
C LEU A 41 -9.62 -0.79 -8.18
N CYS A 42 -9.19 0.46 -8.18
CA CYS A 42 -9.13 1.30 -6.99
C CYS A 42 -10.34 2.24 -7.03
N LEU A 43 -11.27 2.08 -6.09
CA LEU A 43 -12.49 2.87 -6.01
C LEU A 43 -12.34 3.97 -4.97
N HIS A 44 -12.34 5.22 -5.41
CA HIS A 44 -12.34 6.37 -4.51
C HIS A 44 -13.75 6.58 -3.94
N ILE A 45 -14.03 5.88 -2.85
CA ILE A 45 -15.37 5.86 -2.21
C ILE A 45 -15.74 7.21 -1.61
N ALA A 46 -14.72 7.97 -1.16
CA ALA A 46 -14.91 9.33 -0.66
C ALA A 46 -13.84 10.26 -1.20
N HIS A 47 -14.25 11.38 -1.78
CA HIS A 47 -13.41 12.56 -2.02
C HIS A 47 -13.56 13.51 -0.82
N ASP A 48 -13.29 12.98 0.36
CA ASP A 48 -13.23 13.69 1.64
C ASP A 48 -12.42 12.87 2.64
N CYS A 49 -11.79 13.53 3.62
CA CYS A 49 -11.01 12.88 4.65
C CYS A 49 -11.16 13.61 5.98
N ASN A 50 -11.05 12.89 7.07
CA ASN A 50 -11.08 13.41 8.44
C ASN A 50 -9.67 13.70 9.02
N LEU A 51 -8.60 13.41 8.24
CA LEU A 51 -7.23 13.83 8.50
C LEU A 51 -6.79 14.91 7.50
N ALA A 52 -5.71 15.62 7.85
CA ALA A 52 -5.05 16.64 7.02
C ALA A 52 -3.56 16.30 6.86
N CYS A 53 -3.27 15.14 6.26
CA CYS A 53 -1.91 14.66 6.07
C CYS A 53 -1.11 15.62 5.19
N LYS A 54 0.07 16.05 5.65
CA LYS A 54 0.89 17.07 4.96
C LYS A 54 1.39 16.63 3.58
N TYR A 55 1.64 15.34 3.41
CA TYR A 55 2.08 14.74 2.14
C TYR A 55 0.93 14.18 1.30
N CYS A 56 -0.33 14.54 1.59
CA CYS A 56 -1.48 13.97 0.91
C CYS A 56 -1.51 14.37 -0.57
N PHE A 57 -1.24 13.43 -1.47
CA PHE A 57 -1.33 13.64 -2.91
C PHE A 57 -2.75 13.94 -3.40
N ALA A 58 -3.75 13.63 -2.57
CA ALA A 58 -5.17 13.82 -2.85
C ALA A 58 -5.73 15.13 -2.24
N GLU A 59 -4.89 16.07 -1.79
CA GLU A 59 -5.32 17.35 -1.18
C GLU A 59 -6.43 17.13 -0.13
N GLU A 60 -6.09 16.44 0.95
CA GLU A 60 -7.05 16.07 2.01
C GLU A 60 -8.27 15.26 1.51
N GLY A 61 -8.08 14.55 0.38
CA GLY A 61 -9.09 13.70 -0.24
C GLY A 61 -9.89 14.36 -1.36
N GLU A 62 -9.68 15.64 -1.66
CA GLU A 62 -10.46 16.37 -2.69
C GLU A 62 -10.04 16.05 -4.13
N TYR A 63 -8.84 15.51 -4.36
CA TYR A 63 -8.30 15.13 -5.67
C TYR A 63 -8.39 16.25 -6.71
N HIS A 64 -7.99 17.49 -6.35
CA HIS A 64 -8.08 18.71 -7.19
C HIS A 64 -9.50 19.05 -7.65
N GLY A 65 -10.51 18.56 -6.94
CA GLY A 65 -11.91 18.74 -7.31
C GLY A 65 -12.74 19.32 -6.18
N ARG A 66 -13.78 18.61 -5.82
CA ARG A 66 -14.68 18.98 -4.72
C ARG A 66 -14.88 17.78 -3.79
N ARG A 67 -15.19 18.07 -2.53
CA ARG A 67 -15.65 17.04 -1.59
C ARG A 67 -16.92 16.38 -2.11
N ALA A 68 -16.91 15.08 -2.19
CA ALA A 68 -18.02 14.27 -2.66
C ALA A 68 -17.91 12.85 -2.14
N LEU A 69 -19.04 12.18 -2.04
CA LEU A 69 -19.10 10.75 -1.74
C LEU A 69 -19.58 10.00 -2.98
N MET A 70 -19.00 8.84 -3.25
CA MET A 70 -19.41 7.99 -4.36
C MET A 70 -20.85 7.49 -4.12
N SER A 71 -21.71 7.54 -5.14
CA SER A 71 -22.99 6.86 -5.05
C SER A 71 -22.86 5.37 -5.32
N PHE A 72 -23.81 4.57 -4.82
CA PHE A 72 -23.87 3.14 -5.10
C PHE A 72 -23.90 2.86 -6.61
N GLU A 73 -24.66 3.63 -7.38
CA GLU A 73 -24.81 3.45 -8.84
C GLU A 73 -23.48 3.61 -9.59
N VAL A 74 -22.64 4.55 -9.16
CA VAL A 74 -21.30 4.76 -9.74
C VAL A 74 -20.40 3.56 -9.43
N GLY A 75 -20.34 3.15 -8.17
CA GLY A 75 -19.55 1.99 -7.75
C GLY A 75 -20.04 0.69 -8.39
N LYS A 76 -21.36 0.50 -8.49
CA LYS A 76 -21.97 -0.63 -9.21
C LYS A 76 -21.52 -0.70 -10.67
N LYS A 77 -21.59 0.42 -11.40
CA LYS A 77 -21.11 0.49 -12.78
C LYS A 77 -19.61 0.17 -12.90
N ALA A 78 -18.82 0.55 -11.91
CA ALA A 78 -17.39 0.21 -11.90
C ALA A 78 -17.17 -1.30 -11.73
N LEU A 79 -17.93 -1.97 -10.85
CA LEU A 79 -17.87 -3.43 -10.70
C LEU A 79 -18.36 -4.14 -11.97
N ASP A 80 -19.44 -3.67 -12.60
CA ASP A 80 -19.94 -4.20 -13.88
C ASP A 80 -18.86 -4.05 -14.98
N PHE A 81 -18.19 -2.90 -15.04
CA PHE A 81 -17.06 -2.67 -15.95
C PHE A 81 -15.90 -3.65 -15.71
N LEU A 82 -15.53 -3.86 -14.44
CA LEU A 82 -14.46 -4.80 -14.09
C LEU A 82 -14.79 -6.22 -14.55
N VAL A 83 -16.01 -6.68 -14.31
CA VAL A 83 -16.47 -8.01 -14.77
C VAL A 83 -16.44 -8.11 -16.30
N ALA A 84 -16.99 -7.12 -17.00
CA ALA A 84 -17.09 -7.13 -18.46
C ALA A 84 -15.71 -7.10 -19.14
N ASN A 85 -14.70 -6.46 -18.53
CA ASN A 85 -13.39 -6.27 -19.12
C ASN A 85 -12.29 -7.19 -18.54
N SER A 86 -12.65 -8.16 -17.70
CA SER A 86 -11.68 -9.07 -17.05
C SER A 86 -11.41 -10.36 -17.84
N GLY A 87 -12.06 -10.57 -18.98
CA GLY A 87 -11.89 -11.77 -19.80
C GLY A 87 -12.12 -13.06 -19.00
N SER A 88 -11.26 -14.04 -19.16
CA SER A 88 -11.30 -15.32 -18.44
C SER A 88 -10.78 -15.27 -17.00
N ARG A 89 -10.27 -14.11 -16.53
CA ARG A 89 -9.72 -13.96 -15.19
C ARG A 89 -10.81 -14.15 -14.13
N ARG A 90 -10.63 -15.13 -13.26
CA ARG A 90 -11.58 -15.46 -12.20
C ARG A 90 -11.48 -14.52 -11.01
N ASN A 91 -10.25 -14.29 -10.53
CA ASN A 91 -10.00 -13.46 -9.33
C ASN A 91 -9.86 -11.99 -9.72
N LEU A 92 -10.72 -11.15 -9.17
CA LEU A 92 -10.77 -9.71 -9.40
C LEU A 92 -10.49 -8.98 -8.09
N GLU A 93 -9.74 -7.90 -8.14
CA GLU A 93 -9.34 -7.13 -6.97
C GLU A 93 -10.03 -5.77 -6.96
N VAL A 94 -10.55 -5.37 -5.82
CA VAL A 94 -11.18 -4.06 -5.62
C VAL A 94 -10.66 -3.48 -4.32
N ASP A 95 -9.98 -2.34 -4.41
CA ASP A 95 -9.53 -1.58 -3.25
C ASP A 95 -10.46 -0.41 -3.01
N PHE A 96 -11.10 -0.39 -1.85
CA PHE A 96 -11.86 0.75 -1.36
C PHE A 96 -10.89 1.77 -0.75
N PHE A 97 -10.74 2.86 -1.45
CA PHE A 97 -9.74 3.90 -1.24
C PHE A 97 -10.38 5.29 -1.28
N GLY A 98 -9.58 6.33 -1.47
CA GLY A 98 -10.00 7.71 -1.64
C GLY A 98 -9.35 8.63 -0.61
N GLY A 99 -10.08 9.57 -0.06
CA GLY A 99 -9.68 10.32 1.11
C GLY A 99 -9.74 9.42 2.34
N GLU A 100 -10.95 9.15 2.85
CA GLU A 100 -11.18 8.12 3.87
C GLU A 100 -12.45 7.33 3.54
N PRO A 101 -12.33 6.07 3.10
CA PRO A 101 -13.49 5.29 2.64
C PRO A 101 -14.50 4.98 3.73
N THR A 102 -14.08 4.95 5.01
CA THR A 102 -15.02 4.72 6.11
C THR A 102 -16.00 5.88 6.35
N MET A 103 -15.76 7.05 5.74
CA MET A 103 -16.73 8.16 5.73
C MET A 103 -17.97 7.84 4.86
N ASN A 104 -17.87 6.86 3.98
CA ASN A 104 -18.95 6.40 3.10
C ASN A 104 -19.15 4.88 3.20
N PHE A 105 -19.04 4.35 4.41
CA PHE A 105 -18.97 2.91 4.66
C PHE A 105 -20.24 2.16 4.23
N GLU A 106 -21.39 2.82 4.27
CA GLU A 106 -22.65 2.21 3.82
C GLU A 106 -22.58 1.82 2.33
N VAL A 107 -22.00 2.67 1.50
CA VAL A 107 -21.79 2.36 0.07
C VAL A 107 -20.76 1.23 -0.09
N VAL A 108 -19.72 1.16 0.75
CA VAL A 108 -18.79 0.02 0.76
C VAL A 108 -19.53 -1.29 1.03
N LYS A 109 -20.41 -1.33 2.04
CA LYS A 109 -21.24 -2.53 2.35
C LYS A 109 -22.11 -2.93 1.16
N GLN A 110 -22.81 -1.98 0.56
CA GLN A 110 -23.69 -2.22 -0.61
C GLN A 110 -22.91 -2.74 -1.82
N LEU A 111 -21.72 -2.21 -2.08
CA LEU A 111 -20.88 -2.65 -3.20
C LEU A 111 -20.31 -4.06 -2.98
N VAL A 112 -19.93 -4.39 -1.74
CA VAL A 112 -19.49 -5.75 -1.40
C VAL A 112 -20.64 -6.74 -1.59
N GLU A 113 -21.83 -6.43 -1.07
CA GLU A 113 -23.03 -7.27 -1.24
C GLU A 113 -23.37 -7.47 -2.73
N TYR A 114 -23.36 -6.38 -3.50
CA TYR A 114 -23.57 -6.45 -4.94
C TYR A 114 -22.50 -7.31 -5.62
N GLY A 115 -21.21 -7.08 -5.33
CA GLY A 115 -20.13 -7.89 -5.89
C GLY A 115 -20.34 -9.38 -5.63
N ARG A 116 -20.63 -9.76 -4.38
CA ARG A 116 -20.92 -11.15 -4.01
C ARG A 116 -22.10 -11.74 -4.79
N SER A 117 -23.14 -10.93 -5.01
CA SER A 117 -24.36 -11.39 -5.72
C SER A 117 -24.13 -11.74 -7.20
N ILE A 118 -23.10 -11.15 -7.83
CA ILE A 118 -22.79 -11.36 -9.25
C ILE A 118 -21.64 -12.36 -9.50
N GLU A 119 -20.96 -12.84 -8.45
CA GLU A 119 -19.79 -13.72 -8.56
C GLU A 119 -20.10 -15.02 -9.31
N GLU A 120 -21.13 -15.74 -8.91
CA GLU A 120 -21.46 -17.07 -9.44
C GLU A 120 -21.88 -16.97 -10.92
N ALA A 121 -22.80 -16.09 -11.24
CA ALA A 121 -23.32 -15.91 -12.61
C ALA A 121 -22.24 -15.54 -13.63
N ASN A 122 -21.16 -14.88 -13.18
CA ASN A 122 -20.05 -14.43 -14.04
C ASN A 122 -18.79 -15.29 -13.91
N ASN A 123 -18.79 -16.34 -13.09
CA ASN A 123 -17.61 -17.15 -12.76
C ASN A 123 -16.44 -16.28 -12.28
N LYS A 124 -16.73 -15.30 -11.41
CA LYS A 124 -15.76 -14.37 -10.81
C LYS A 124 -15.67 -14.57 -9.31
N LYS A 125 -14.58 -14.07 -8.72
CA LYS A 125 -14.40 -13.99 -7.27
C LYS A 125 -13.73 -12.67 -6.93
N PHE A 126 -14.42 -11.82 -6.21
CA PHE A 126 -13.87 -10.54 -5.77
C PHE A 126 -13.02 -10.71 -4.50
N ARG A 127 -11.87 -10.04 -4.51
CA ARG A 127 -11.01 -9.84 -3.36
C ARG A 127 -11.07 -8.37 -3.01
N PHE A 128 -11.81 -8.05 -1.95
CA PHE A 128 -11.94 -6.68 -1.48
C PHE A 128 -10.83 -6.32 -0.52
N THR A 129 -10.28 -5.13 -0.67
CA THR A 129 -9.33 -4.50 0.25
C THR A 129 -9.94 -3.20 0.77
N LEU A 130 -9.71 -2.89 2.03
CA LEU A 130 -10.06 -1.61 2.64
C LEU A 130 -8.78 -0.91 3.08
N THR A 131 -8.51 0.28 2.49
CA THR A 131 -7.40 1.14 2.89
C THR A 131 -7.94 2.29 3.73
N THR A 132 -7.59 2.35 5.01
CA THR A 132 -8.17 3.32 5.96
C THR A 132 -7.14 3.99 6.84
N ASN A 133 -7.39 5.23 7.23
CA ASN A 133 -6.65 5.94 8.26
C ASN A 133 -7.09 5.55 9.69
N GLY A 134 -8.14 4.76 9.83
CA GLY A 134 -8.57 4.15 11.08
C GLY A 134 -9.32 5.03 12.07
N VAL A 135 -9.43 6.34 11.85
CA VAL A 135 -10.07 7.25 12.82
C VAL A 135 -11.51 6.86 13.10
N LEU A 136 -12.26 6.44 12.06
CA LEU A 136 -13.67 6.03 12.18
C LEU A 136 -13.87 4.54 12.43
N LEU A 137 -12.80 3.72 12.47
CA LEU A 137 -12.92 2.30 12.78
C LEU A 137 -13.64 2.10 14.13
N ASN A 138 -14.64 1.23 14.11
CA ASN A 138 -15.40 0.76 15.25
C ASN A 138 -15.66 -0.74 15.11
N ASP A 139 -16.37 -1.33 16.06
CA ASP A 139 -16.61 -2.78 16.08
C ASP A 139 -17.45 -3.24 14.88
N GLU A 140 -18.44 -2.47 14.45
CA GLU A 140 -19.27 -2.79 13.27
C GLU A 140 -18.41 -2.86 11.99
N ILE A 141 -17.55 -1.85 11.77
CA ILE A 141 -16.66 -1.82 10.61
C ILE A 141 -15.66 -2.97 10.67
N LEU A 142 -15.11 -3.24 11.85
CA LEU A 142 -14.15 -4.32 12.05
C LEU A 142 -14.78 -5.71 11.79
N ASP A 143 -15.96 -5.98 12.32
CA ASP A 143 -16.66 -7.26 12.13
C ASP A 143 -16.97 -7.48 10.64
N PHE A 144 -17.46 -6.44 9.95
CA PHE A 144 -17.70 -6.49 8.52
C PHE A 144 -16.40 -6.72 7.73
N ALA A 145 -15.35 -5.98 8.07
CA ALA A 145 -14.07 -6.09 7.37
C ALA A 145 -13.41 -7.47 7.59
N ASN A 146 -13.54 -8.05 8.79
CA ASN A 146 -13.05 -9.40 9.07
C ASN A 146 -13.79 -10.47 8.26
N LYS A 147 -15.07 -10.26 7.99
CA LYS A 147 -15.90 -11.20 7.23
C LYS A 147 -15.66 -11.07 5.72
N GLU A 148 -15.61 -9.86 5.19
CA GLU A 148 -15.70 -9.59 3.75
C GLU A 148 -14.40 -9.16 3.08
N MET A 149 -13.49 -8.49 3.82
CA MET A 149 -12.24 -7.96 3.25
C MET A 149 -11.15 -9.02 3.24
N SER A 150 -10.61 -9.28 2.05
CA SER A 150 -9.45 -10.15 1.86
C SER A 150 -8.19 -9.55 2.47
N ASN A 151 -8.12 -8.21 2.55
CA ASN A 151 -7.00 -7.49 3.14
C ASN A 151 -7.46 -6.15 3.73
N ILE A 152 -6.74 -5.65 4.74
CA ILE A 152 -6.94 -4.32 5.32
C ILE A 152 -5.60 -3.60 5.37
N VAL A 153 -5.56 -2.39 4.82
CA VAL A 153 -4.38 -1.50 4.88
C VAL A 153 -4.65 -0.42 5.92
N LEU A 154 -3.78 -0.37 6.93
CA LEU A 154 -3.90 0.51 8.08
C LEU A 154 -2.84 1.62 7.99
N SER A 155 -3.26 2.84 7.75
CA SER A 155 -2.34 3.95 7.49
C SER A 155 -1.79 4.57 8.78
N ILE A 156 -0.50 4.35 9.07
CA ILE A 156 0.22 4.90 10.23
C ILE A 156 1.72 5.01 9.91
N ASP A 157 2.34 6.15 10.25
CA ASP A 157 3.72 6.44 9.83
C ASP A 157 4.80 5.92 10.78
N GLY A 158 4.45 5.50 11.99
CA GLY A 158 5.42 5.00 12.97
C GLY A 158 5.21 5.59 14.36
N ARG A 159 6.27 6.14 14.97
CA ARG A 159 6.23 6.78 16.29
C ARG A 159 5.19 7.89 16.36
N LYS A 160 4.64 8.10 17.54
CA LYS A 160 3.56 9.08 17.78
C LYS A 160 3.89 10.48 17.26
N GLU A 161 5.07 10.98 17.57
CA GLU A 161 5.52 12.31 17.15
C GLU A 161 5.64 12.45 15.64
N VAL A 162 6.07 11.39 14.94
CA VAL A 162 6.16 11.35 13.47
C VAL A 162 4.77 11.31 12.86
N ASN A 163 3.94 10.39 13.36
CA ASN A 163 2.56 10.25 12.86
C ASN A 163 1.74 11.52 13.07
N ASP A 164 1.73 12.10 14.26
CA ASP A 164 0.95 13.30 14.56
C ASP A 164 1.45 14.54 13.81
N LEU A 165 2.77 14.63 13.53
CA LEU A 165 3.35 15.69 12.72
C LEU A 165 2.84 15.65 11.27
N MET A 166 2.82 14.46 10.68
CA MET A 166 2.56 14.29 9.25
C MET A 166 1.10 13.95 8.93
N ARG A 167 0.37 13.39 9.89
CA ARG A 167 -1.04 12.99 9.77
C ARG A 167 -1.93 13.63 10.85
N PRO A 168 -1.93 14.97 10.98
CA PRO A 168 -2.75 15.64 11.98
C PRO A 168 -4.23 15.40 11.72
N THR A 169 -5.01 15.39 12.81
CA THR A 169 -6.47 15.41 12.72
C THR A 169 -6.93 16.75 12.15
N ARG A 170 -7.96 16.73 11.31
CA ARG A 170 -8.60 17.96 10.86
C ARG A 170 -9.19 18.69 12.08
N ASN A 171 -9.01 20.00 12.15
CA ASN A 171 -9.45 20.86 13.26
C ASN A 171 -8.75 20.60 14.62
N ASN A 172 -7.55 20.04 14.64
CA ASN A 172 -6.75 19.83 15.85
C ASN A 172 -7.47 19.06 16.98
N HIS A 173 -8.22 18.02 16.63
CA HIS A 173 -8.90 17.15 17.60
C HIS A 173 -7.98 16.15 18.32
N GLY A 174 -6.76 16.57 18.64
CA GLY A 174 -5.79 15.75 19.37
C GLY A 174 -4.94 14.84 18.49
N SER A 175 -4.28 13.90 19.11
CA SER A 175 -3.36 12.96 18.47
C SER A 175 -4.10 11.96 17.60
N SER A 176 -3.79 11.92 16.30
CA SER A 176 -4.30 10.87 15.40
C SER A 176 -3.74 9.50 15.79
N TYR A 177 -2.47 9.45 16.22
CA TYR A 177 -1.83 8.22 16.70
C TYR A 177 -2.59 7.60 17.89
N ASP A 178 -2.91 8.39 18.92
CA ASP A 178 -3.62 7.88 20.10
C ASP A 178 -5.03 7.36 19.77
N ILE A 179 -5.67 7.93 18.75
CA ILE A 179 -6.99 7.48 18.28
C ILE A 179 -6.89 6.14 17.55
N ILE A 180 -5.88 5.96 16.68
CA ILE A 180 -5.84 4.82 15.75
C ILE A 180 -5.10 3.61 16.31
N MET A 181 -4.06 3.80 17.12
CA MET A 181 -3.20 2.71 17.60
C MET A 181 -3.98 1.58 18.29
N PRO A 182 -4.88 1.84 19.27
CA PRO A 182 -5.64 0.77 19.91
C PRO A 182 -6.58 0.03 18.94
N LYS A 183 -7.10 0.73 17.93
CA LYS A 183 -7.97 0.16 16.91
C LYS A 183 -7.17 -0.75 15.95
N PHE A 184 -5.99 -0.32 15.54
CA PHE A 184 -5.11 -1.09 14.65
C PHE A 184 -4.60 -2.37 15.30
N LYS A 185 -4.26 -2.32 16.59
CA LYS A 185 -3.94 -3.52 17.36
C LYS A 185 -5.10 -4.51 17.35
N LYS A 186 -6.33 -4.03 17.58
CA LYS A 186 -7.53 -4.88 17.53
C LYS A 186 -7.73 -5.52 16.15
N VAL A 187 -7.47 -4.78 15.06
CA VAL A 187 -7.49 -5.36 13.69
C VAL A 187 -6.45 -6.46 13.55
N ALA A 188 -5.20 -6.19 13.90
CA ALA A 188 -4.09 -7.16 13.77
C ALA A 188 -4.36 -8.44 14.56
N GLU A 189 -4.80 -8.30 15.81
CA GLU A 189 -5.15 -9.43 16.71
C GLU A 189 -6.33 -10.24 16.18
N SER A 190 -7.44 -9.58 15.78
CA SER A 190 -8.64 -10.26 15.28
C SER A 190 -8.41 -11.01 13.97
N ARG A 191 -7.36 -10.67 13.23
CA ARG A 191 -6.93 -11.32 11.99
C ARG A 191 -5.76 -12.28 12.18
N ASN A 192 -5.37 -12.59 13.44
CA ASN A 192 -4.23 -13.46 13.74
C ASN A 192 -2.95 -13.04 13.01
N GLN A 193 -2.65 -11.76 12.96
CA GLN A 193 -1.51 -11.16 12.28
C GLN A 193 -1.41 -11.45 10.77
N MET A 194 -2.54 -11.77 10.11
CA MET A 194 -2.60 -12.09 8.69
C MET A 194 -3.62 -11.24 7.93
N ASN A 195 -3.39 -11.08 6.62
CA ASN A 195 -4.31 -10.38 5.72
C ASN A 195 -4.61 -8.93 6.15
N TYR A 196 -3.61 -8.28 6.72
CA TYR A 196 -3.54 -6.84 6.94
C TYR A 196 -2.09 -6.39 6.78
N TYR A 197 -1.85 -5.12 6.67
CA TYR A 197 -0.56 -4.51 6.97
C TYR A 197 -0.75 -3.06 7.42
N VAL A 198 0.18 -2.62 8.28
CA VAL A 198 0.32 -1.21 8.59
C VAL A 198 1.18 -0.57 7.50
N ARG A 199 0.73 0.58 6.99
CA ARG A 199 1.42 1.31 5.93
C ARG A 199 1.69 2.74 6.36
N GLY A 200 2.96 3.09 6.37
CA GLY A 200 3.44 4.43 6.69
C GLY A 200 4.22 5.07 5.57
N THR A 201 4.56 6.33 5.78
CA THR A 201 5.37 7.12 4.88
C THR A 201 6.49 7.79 5.67
N PHE A 202 7.74 7.61 5.24
CA PHE A 202 8.86 8.37 5.79
C PHE A 202 9.23 9.54 4.87
N THR A 203 9.76 10.60 5.47
CA THR A 203 10.01 11.88 4.83
C THR A 203 11.39 12.41 5.23
N HIS A 204 11.79 13.55 4.69
CA HIS A 204 12.97 14.29 5.18
C HIS A 204 12.93 14.56 6.70
N ASN A 205 11.72 14.66 7.28
CA ASN A 205 11.55 14.98 8.70
C ASN A 205 11.82 13.79 9.65
N ASN A 206 11.89 12.56 9.15
CA ASN A 206 12.15 11.35 9.91
C ASN A 206 13.06 10.38 9.13
N LEU A 207 14.24 10.86 8.77
CA LEU A 207 15.25 10.05 8.07
C LEU A 207 15.66 8.81 8.89
N ASP A 208 15.47 8.82 10.21
CA ASP A 208 15.66 7.68 11.11
C ASP A 208 14.46 6.69 11.08
N PHE A 209 13.85 6.51 9.93
CA PHE A 209 12.61 5.72 9.71
C PHE A 209 12.73 4.26 10.20
N SER A 210 13.94 3.72 10.32
CA SER A 210 14.13 2.40 10.91
C SER A 210 13.54 2.31 12.32
N LYS A 211 13.62 3.42 13.10
CA LYS A 211 12.99 3.49 14.42
C LYS A 211 11.46 3.46 14.34
N ASP A 212 10.88 4.01 13.28
CA ASP A 212 9.43 3.98 13.07
C ASP A 212 8.95 2.56 12.76
N VAL A 213 9.66 1.86 11.88
CA VAL A 213 9.39 0.44 11.57
C VAL A 213 9.54 -0.43 12.82
N LEU A 214 10.64 -0.26 13.58
CA LEU A 214 10.89 -1.03 14.80
C LEU A 214 9.88 -0.71 15.89
N HIS A 215 9.43 0.54 16.01
CA HIS A 215 8.36 0.94 16.90
C HIS A 215 7.06 0.21 16.59
N LEU A 216 6.65 0.18 15.31
CA LEU A 216 5.45 -0.56 14.91
C LEU A 216 5.57 -2.06 15.23
N ALA A 217 6.75 -2.66 15.00
CA ALA A 217 7.00 -4.05 15.37
C ALA A 217 6.95 -4.28 16.89
N ASP A 218 7.45 -3.34 17.69
CA ASP A 218 7.41 -3.40 19.17
C ASP A 218 5.98 -3.20 19.71
N GLU A 219 5.14 -2.46 18.98
CA GLU A 219 3.70 -2.34 19.25
C GLU A 219 2.89 -3.59 18.87
N GLY A 220 3.53 -4.62 18.28
CA GLY A 220 2.95 -5.93 18.01
C GLY A 220 2.43 -6.13 16.57
N PHE A 221 2.81 -5.28 15.63
CA PHE A 221 2.48 -5.50 14.22
C PHE A 221 3.51 -6.40 13.52
N GLU A 222 3.04 -7.44 12.85
CA GLU A 222 3.90 -8.38 12.11
C GLU A 222 3.96 -8.12 10.60
N GLN A 223 3.09 -7.26 10.07
CA GLN A 223 3.03 -6.92 8.66
C GLN A 223 3.21 -5.41 8.48
N ILE A 224 4.40 -4.98 8.05
CA ILE A 224 4.80 -3.56 8.04
C ILE A 224 5.31 -3.15 6.66
N SER A 225 4.81 -2.01 6.17
CA SER A 225 5.30 -1.32 5.00
C SER A 225 5.45 0.16 5.32
N VAL A 226 6.65 0.72 5.18
CA VAL A 226 6.90 2.15 5.38
C VAL A 226 7.67 2.65 4.16
N GLU A 227 6.99 3.47 3.35
CA GLU A 227 7.43 3.88 2.03
C GLU A 227 8.09 5.26 2.05
N PRO A 228 9.04 5.56 1.15
CA PRO A 228 9.51 6.92 0.96
C PRO A 228 8.41 7.82 0.42
N VAL A 229 8.36 9.06 0.89
CA VAL A 229 7.43 10.05 0.36
C VAL A 229 7.76 10.37 -1.11
N VAL A 230 6.71 10.48 -1.94
CA VAL A 230 6.79 11.07 -3.27
C VAL A 230 6.26 12.48 -3.17
N ALA A 231 7.14 13.47 -3.35
CA ALA A 231 6.86 14.89 -3.14
C ALA A 231 7.59 15.75 -4.17
N GLN A 232 7.15 16.99 -4.34
CA GLN A 232 7.89 17.96 -5.15
C GLN A 232 9.20 18.34 -4.43
N PRO A 233 10.31 18.56 -5.14
CA PRO A 233 11.58 18.94 -4.50
C PRO A 233 11.51 20.21 -3.64
N THR A 234 10.50 21.06 -3.85
CA THR A 234 10.24 22.28 -3.10
C THR A 234 9.52 22.06 -1.78
N ASP A 235 8.93 20.88 -1.58
CA ASP A 235 8.22 20.57 -0.34
C ASP A 235 9.20 20.36 0.82
N SER A 236 8.91 20.93 1.97
CA SER A 236 9.79 20.89 3.14
C SER A 236 10.03 19.47 3.70
N TYR A 237 9.16 18.53 3.37
CA TYR A 237 9.23 17.12 3.77
C TYR A 237 9.77 16.21 2.66
N ALA A 238 10.08 16.74 1.46
CA ALA A 238 10.62 15.95 0.36
C ALA A 238 11.98 15.37 0.70
N ILE A 239 12.19 14.11 0.36
CA ILE A 239 13.51 13.46 0.45
C ILE A 239 14.42 14.10 -0.60
N ARG A 240 15.66 14.39 -0.21
CA ARG A 240 16.68 15.06 -1.01
C ARG A 240 17.84 14.12 -1.30
N GLU A 241 18.65 14.47 -2.27
CA GLU A 241 19.82 13.68 -2.62
C GLU A 241 20.81 13.54 -1.45
N GLU A 242 20.98 14.62 -0.66
CA GLU A 242 21.80 14.60 0.57
C GLU A 242 21.31 13.65 1.67
N ASP A 243 20.03 13.22 1.64
CA ASP A 243 19.44 12.31 2.60
C ASP A 243 19.79 10.84 2.31
N ILE A 244 20.12 10.53 1.04
CA ILE A 244 20.30 9.15 0.56
C ILE A 244 21.31 8.36 1.38
N PRO A 245 22.50 8.90 1.73
CA PRO A 245 23.46 8.15 2.54
C PRO A 245 22.91 7.74 3.91
N VAL A 246 22.14 8.64 4.55
CA VAL A 246 21.49 8.36 5.84
C VAL A 246 20.42 7.28 5.67
N LEU A 247 19.61 7.35 4.62
CA LEU A 247 18.58 6.34 4.35
C LEU A 247 19.19 4.96 4.09
N CYS A 248 20.29 4.86 3.35
CA CYS A 248 21.00 3.60 3.15
C CYS A 248 21.46 3.00 4.49
N GLU A 249 22.02 3.83 5.39
CA GLU A 249 22.40 3.38 6.74
C GLU A 249 21.19 2.86 7.53
N GLN A 250 20.04 3.53 7.41
CA GLN A 250 18.81 3.09 8.10
C GLN A 250 18.28 1.75 7.58
N TYR A 251 18.38 1.49 6.28
CA TYR A 251 18.06 0.16 5.71
C TYR A 251 19.02 -0.92 6.25
N ASP A 252 20.30 -0.61 6.38
CA ASP A 252 21.30 -1.54 6.95
C ASP A 252 21.02 -1.86 8.42
N ILE A 253 20.68 -0.85 9.21
CA ILE A 253 20.30 -1.00 10.63
C ILE A 253 19.05 -1.89 10.72
N LEU A 254 18.04 -1.61 9.90
CA LEU A 254 16.79 -2.36 9.89
C LEU A 254 17.00 -3.82 9.47
N ALA A 255 17.79 -4.08 8.43
CA ALA A 255 18.11 -5.43 7.97
C ALA A 255 18.79 -6.25 9.09
N LYS A 256 19.78 -5.67 9.76
CA LYS A 256 20.49 -6.32 10.88
C LYS A 256 19.54 -6.64 12.05
N GLU A 257 18.66 -5.72 12.40
CA GLU A 257 17.71 -5.92 13.52
C GLU A 257 16.63 -6.95 13.16
N ILE A 258 16.11 -6.96 11.91
CA ILE A 258 15.15 -7.96 11.44
C ILE A 258 15.76 -9.36 11.50
N ILE A 259 17.00 -9.54 11.02
CA ILE A 259 17.71 -10.82 11.10
C ILE A 259 17.85 -11.28 12.55
N LYS A 260 18.26 -10.38 13.46
CA LYS A 260 18.42 -10.65 14.89
C LYS A 260 17.08 -11.07 15.51
N ARG A 261 16.00 -10.32 15.26
CA ARG A 261 14.65 -10.62 15.79
C ARG A 261 14.14 -11.95 15.24
N LYS A 262 14.33 -12.21 13.94
CA LYS A 262 13.93 -13.49 13.31
C LYS A 262 14.63 -14.68 13.95
N LYS A 263 15.95 -14.59 14.22
CA LYS A 263 16.70 -15.63 14.95
C LYS A 263 16.20 -15.83 16.38
N ALA A 264 15.64 -14.82 17.02
CA ALA A 264 15.08 -14.86 18.37
C ALA A 264 13.59 -15.29 18.41
N GLY A 265 12.98 -15.66 17.27
CA GLY A 265 11.57 -16.02 17.18
C GLY A 265 10.61 -14.84 17.35
N LYS A 266 11.08 -13.60 17.16
CA LYS A 266 10.33 -12.34 17.23
C LYS A 266 10.35 -11.60 15.89
N GLY A 267 10.32 -12.35 14.80
CA GLY A 267 10.38 -11.79 13.45
C GLY A 267 9.09 -11.08 13.07
N PHE A 268 9.20 -10.12 12.17
CA PHE A 268 8.10 -9.46 11.48
C PHE A 268 8.45 -9.34 10.00
N ASN A 269 7.45 -9.10 9.16
CA ASN A 269 7.62 -8.88 7.73
C ASN A 269 7.74 -7.38 7.46
N PHE A 270 8.84 -6.98 6.85
CA PHE A 270 9.01 -5.65 6.28
C PHE A 270 8.98 -5.77 4.76
N PHE A 271 7.99 -5.18 4.11
CA PHE A 271 7.67 -5.47 2.72
C PHE A 271 8.80 -5.15 1.73
N HIS A 272 9.64 -4.15 2.01
CA HIS A 272 10.80 -3.84 1.17
C HIS A 272 11.84 -4.98 1.13
N PHE A 273 11.84 -5.87 2.13
CA PHE A 273 12.76 -7.02 2.17
C PHE A 273 12.11 -8.35 1.75
N MET A 274 10.85 -8.32 1.34
CA MET A 274 10.14 -9.48 0.81
C MET A 274 10.39 -9.60 -0.70
N ILE A 275 11.66 -9.84 -1.06
CA ILE A 275 12.08 -10.03 -2.46
C ILE A 275 12.10 -11.54 -2.72
N ASP A 276 11.37 -11.97 -3.74
CA ASP A 276 11.50 -13.34 -4.26
C ASP A 276 12.74 -13.41 -5.14
N ILE A 277 13.82 -13.96 -4.59
CA ILE A 277 15.10 -14.13 -5.30
C ILE A 277 15.16 -15.44 -6.11
N ASN A 278 14.11 -16.25 -6.07
CA ASN A 278 14.03 -17.51 -6.81
C ASN A 278 13.26 -17.37 -8.14
N GLY A 279 12.71 -16.16 -8.44
CA GLY A 279 12.10 -15.80 -9.72
C GLY A 279 10.66 -16.26 -9.87
#